data_e9419206c26b25a4feeb1f3490021e49
#
_entry.id   e9419206c26b25a4feeb1f3490021e49
#
_cell.length_a   1.000
_cell.length_b   1.000
_cell.length_c   1.000
_cell.angle_alpha   90.00
_cell.angle_beta   90.00
_cell.angle_gamma   90.00
#
_symmetry.space_group_name_H-M   'P 1'
#
loop_
_entity.id
_entity.type
_entity.pdbx_description
1 polymer ?
#
loop_
_entity_poly.entity_id
_entity_poly.type
_entity_poly.pdbx_seq_one_letter_code
_entity_poly.pdbx_strand_id
1 'polypeptide(L)'
;MIEWNRKFYEELCQKGLLNTSCEILLEDARHTSISTGSINAIITSPPYVTSYEYADIHQLTAYWMEYISDIHEFRKKFIGSSYSGNVSLTVSDSKQAQKIVNDLSKKSMHIARDVAQYFNDMQEVAREMTRVLAPNGHACIVIGNTKIKDVQIKSAEVFFEFLRNAGLHKVKVIKRSIPHKLMPTLRDKNTGRFTKQDNPNCKKVYPNEYVIIMKK
;
A
#
# COMPACT_ATOMS: atom_id res chain seq x y z
N MET A 1 -2.94 10.02 25.58
CA MET A 1 -3.53 10.41 24.28
C MET A 1 -4.11 11.82 24.34
N ILE A 2 -5.04 12.14 25.25
CA ILE A 2 -5.66 13.48 25.38
C ILE A 2 -4.62 14.60 25.60
N GLU A 3 -3.64 14.39 26.46
CA GLU A 3 -2.58 15.38 26.75
C GLU A 3 -1.67 15.65 25.56
N TRP A 4 -1.36 14.64 24.74
CA TRP A 4 -0.64 14.80 23.48
C TRP A 4 -1.42 15.62 22.46
N ASN A 5 -2.72 15.35 22.32
CA ASN A 5 -3.59 16.10 21.42
C ASN A 5 -3.71 17.58 21.86
N ARG A 6 -3.77 17.84 23.19
CA ARG A 6 -3.81 19.20 23.72
C ARG A 6 -2.53 19.97 23.39
N LYS A 7 -1.34 19.37 23.64
CA LYS A 7 -0.05 20.00 23.30
C LYS A 7 0.06 20.30 21.82
N PHE A 8 -0.35 19.34 20.97
CA PHE A 8 -0.33 19.53 19.52
C PHE A 8 -1.27 20.65 19.08
N TYR A 9 -2.47 20.73 19.66
CA TYR A 9 -3.41 21.83 19.42
C TYR A 9 -2.82 23.19 19.82
N GLU A 10 -2.20 23.27 21.00
CA GLU A 10 -1.54 24.48 21.48
C GLU A 10 -0.39 24.92 20.55
N GLU A 11 0.40 23.98 20.03
CA GLU A 11 1.44 24.27 19.02
C GLU A 11 0.85 24.77 17.70
N LEU A 12 -0.26 24.23 17.24
CA LEU A 12 -0.94 24.70 16.04
C LEU A 12 -1.50 26.11 16.22
N CYS A 13 -2.06 26.41 17.41
CA CYS A 13 -2.50 27.76 17.78
C CYS A 13 -1.35 28.77 17.68
N GLN A 14 -0.22 28.46 18.33
CA GLN A 14 0.96 29.33 18.37
C GLN A 14 1.55 29.59 16.97
N LYS A 15 1.45 28.60 16.08
CA LYS A 15 1.93 28.73 14.69
C LYS A 15 0.90 29.35 13.73
N GLY A 16 -0.30 29.71 14.20
CA GLY A 16 -1.37 30.26 13.36
C GLY A 16 -1.94 29.26 12.34
N LEU A 17 -1.80 27.96 12.59
CA LEU A 17 -2.19 26.89 11.65
C LEU A 17 -3.60 26.31 11.91
N LEU A 18 -4.37 26.84 12.85
CA LEU A 18 -5.72 26.36 13.17
C LEU A 18 -6.77 26.64 12.09
N ASN A 19 -6.53 27.59 11.22
CA ASN A 19 -7.47 27.96 10.15
C ASN A 19 -7.22 27.18 8.86
N THR A 20 -6.54 26.04 8.94
CA THR A 20 -6.30 25.16 7.77
C THR A 20 -7.60 24.42 7.44
N SER A 21 -8.06 24.54 6.19
CA SER A 21 -9.20 23.75 5.69
C SER A 21 -8.81 22.28 5.55
N CYS A 22 -9.73 21.40 5.90
CA CYS A 22 -9.57 19.96 5.69
C CYS A 22 -10.79 19.44 4.95
N GLU A 23 -10.56 18.70 3.87
CA GLU A 23 -11.59 18.03 3.11
C GLU A 23 -11.33 16.52 3.14
N ILE A 24 -12.38 15.73 3.38
CA ILE A 24 -12.31 14.27 3.39
C ILE A 24 -13.08 13.77 2.18
N LEU A 25 -12.37 13.15 1.24
CA LEU A 25 -12.93 12.57 0.03
C LEU A 25 -12.98 11.04 0.16
N LEU A 26 -14.14 10.45 -0.10
CA LEU A 26 -14.32 9.01 -0.20
C LEU A 26 -14.26 8.60 -1.67
N GLU A 27 -13.06 8.34 -2.17
CA GLU A 27 -12.79 8.10 -3.59
C GLU A 27 -11.83 6.93 -3.81
N ASP A 28 -11.79 6.45 -5.04
CA ASP A 28 -10.80 5.47 -5.47
C ASP A 28 -9.45 6.16 -5.73
N ALA A 29 -8.40 5.72 -5.06
CA ALA A 29 -7.07 6.28 -5.20
C ALA A 29 -6.47 6.11 -6.61
N ARG A 30 -7.08 5.30 -7.48
CA ARG A 30 -6.70 5.15 -8.90
C ARG A 30 -7.26 6.28 -9.76
N HIS A 31 -8.36 6.90 -9.33
CA HIS A 31 -9.09 7.94 -10.07
C HIS A 31 -9.77 8.90 -9.07
N THR A 32 -9.12 10.00 -8.73
CA THR A 32 -9.65 10.99 -7.79
C THR A 32 -10.26 12.18 -8.53
N SER A 33 -11.18 12.89 -7.87
CA SER A 33 -11.72 14.17 -8.36
C SER A 33 -10.74 15.34 -8.25
N ILE A 34 -9.58 15.12 -7.63
CA ILE A 34 -8.55 16.14 -7.41
C ILE A 34 -8.02 16.69 -8.74
N SER A 35 -7.96 18.00 -8.87
CA SER A 35 -7.49 18.66 -10.07
C SER A 35 -6.03 18.34 -10.40
N THR A 36 -5.71 18.22 -11.69
CA THR A 36 -4.33 17.98 -12.16
C THR A 36 -3.39 19.08 -11.69
N GLY A 37 -2.26 18.68 -11.09
CA GLY A 37 -1.22 19.63 -10.70
C GLY A 37 -1.58 20.53 -9.53
N SER A 38 -2.54 20.16 -8.68
CA SER A 38 -3.03 20.99 -7.57
C SER A 38 -2.42 20.65 -6.21
N ILE A 39 -1.76 19.49 -6.07
CA ILE A 39 -1.27 18.97 -4.79
C ILE A 39 0.24 19.20 -4.65
N ASN A 40 0.67 19.85 -3.59
CA ASN A 40 2.09 20.12 -3.32
C ASN A 40 2.80 18.95 -2.63
N ALA A 41 2.07 18.14 -1.83
CA ALA A 41 2.65 17.00 -1.13
C ALA A 41 1.65 15.85 -1.01
N ILE A 42 2.12 14.63 -1.29
CA ILE A 42 1.39 13.38 -1.03
C ILE A 42 2.16 12.62 0.03
N ILE A 43 1.47 12.21 1.10
CA ILE A 43 2.04 11.33 2.13
C ILE A 43 1.10 10.15 2.30
N THR A 44 1.61 8.94 2.06
CA THR A 44 0.77 7.74 2.10
C THR A 44 1.55 6.49 2.50
N SER A 45 0.82 5.53 3.07
CA SER A 45 1.24 4.14 3.21
C SER A 45 0.21 3.27 2.48
N PRO A 46 0.46 2.90 1.22
CA PRO A 46 -0.51 2.11 0.44
C PRO A 46 -0.69 0.71 1.02
N PRO A 47 -1.75 -0.02 0.63
CA PRO A 47 -1.94 -1.39 1.05
C PRO A 47 -0.73 -2.24 0.63
N TYR A 48 -0.33 -3.18 1.50
CA TYR A 48 0.75 -4.11 1.18
C TYR A 48 0.17 -5.34 0.49
N VAL A 49 0.85 -5.84 -0.51
CA VAL A 49 0.42 -7.01 -1.29
C VAL A 49 0.09 -8.20 -0.39
N THR A 50 -1.12 -8.73 -0.49
CA THR A 50 -1.63 -9.91 0.26
C THR A 50 -1.46 -9.85 1.79
N SER A 51 -1.24 -8.65 2.36
CA SER A 51 -0.96 -8.53 3.80
C SER A 51 -2.22 -8.52 4.66
N TYR A 52 -3.25 -7.86 4.18
CA TYR A 52 -4.53 -7.72 4.87
C TYR A 52 -5.66 -7.69 3.86
N GLU A 53 -6.67 -8.55 4.06
CA GLU A 53 -7.98 -8.38 3.44
C GLU A 53 -8.76 -7.34 4.27
N TYR A 54 -8.65 -6.09 3.88
CA TYR A 54 -9.31 -4.97 4.59
C TYR A 54 -10.83 -5.14 4.63
N ALA A 55 -11.43 -5.71 3.59
CA ALA A 55 -12.84 -6.01 3.57
C ALA A 55 -13.23 -7.00 4.68
N ASP A 56 -12.41 -8.03 4.94
CA ASP A 56 -12.68 -9.01 6.00
C ASP A 56 -12.53 -8.41 7.39
N ILE A 57 -11.56 -7.50 7.58
CA ILE A 57 -11.36 -6.81 8.86
C ILE A 57 -12.57 -5.92 9.19
N HIS A 58 -13.14 -5.27 8.20
CA HIS A 58 -14.22 -4.30 8.37
C HIS A 58 -15.62 -4.87 8.09
N GLN A 59 -15.74 -6.15 7.71
CA GLN A 59 -17.04 -6.73 7.29
C GLN A 59 -18.14 -6.58 8.35
N LEU A 60 -17.85 -6.86 9.62
CA LEU A 60 -18.84 -6.73 10.68
C LEU A 60 -19.33 -5.30 10.83
N THR A 61 -18.42 -4.34 10.86
CA THR A 61 -18.76 -2.93 10.94
C THR A 61 -19.52 -2.46 9.71
N ALA A 62 -19.10 -2.90 8.52
CA ALA A 62 -19.73 -2.51 7.27
C ALA A 62 -21.18 -3.05 7.15
N TYR A 63 -21.43 -4.28 7.60
CA TYR A 63 -22.81 -4.82 7.68
C TYR A 63 -23.61 -4.15 8.78
N TRP A 64 -23.04 -3.97 9.98
CA TRP A 64 -23.73 -3.35 11.11
C TRP A 64 -24.18 -1.91 10.82
N MET A 65 -23.34 -1.17 10.11
CA MET A 65 -23.62 0.23 9.71
C MET A 65 -24.41 0.33 8.40
N GLU A 66 -24.85 -0.80 7.83
CA GLU A 66 -25.59 -0.88 6.56
C GLU A 66 -24.86 -0.22 5.36
N TYR A 67 -23.53 -0.15 5.41
CA TYR A 67 -22.73 0.39 4.30
C TYR A 67 -22.63 -0.59 3.14
N ILE A 68 -22.88 -1.87 3.37
CA ILE A 68 -22.82 -2.93 2.36
C ILE A 68 -23.98 -3.92 2.56
N SER A 69 -24.47 -4.48 1.46
CA SER A 69 -25.38 -5.61 1.41
C SER A 69 -24.70 -6.90 0.96
N ASP A 70 -23.57 -6.79 0.22
CA ASP A 70 -22.82 -7.92 -0.32
C ASP A 70 -21.32 -7.73 -0.09
N ILE A 71 -20.71 -8.65 0.67
CA ILE A 71 -19.28 -8.64 0.96
C ILE A 71 -18.42 -8.92 -0.29
N HIS A 72 -18.91 -9.70 -1.28
CA HIS A 72 -18.16 -9.98 -2.49
C HIS A 72 -18.02 -8.73 -3.36
N GLU A 73 -19.09 -7.96 -3.51
CA GLU A 73 -19.04 -6.67 -4.20
C GLU A 73 -18.20 -5.65 -3.44
N PHE A 74 -18.22 -5.68 -2.12
CA PHE A 74 -17.38 -4.83 -1.30
C PHE A 74 -15.89 -5.14 -1.50
N ARG A 75 -15.50 -6.42 -1.52
CA ARG A 75 -14.11 -6.85 -1.75
C ARG A 75 -13.57 -6.38 -3.09
N LYS A 76 -14.36 -6.38 -4.15
CA LYS A 76 -13.93 -5.93 -5.49
C LYS A 76 -13.48 -4.48 -5.54
N LYS A 77 -13.91 -3.65 -4.60
CA LYS A 77 -13.57 -2.22 -4.52
C LYS A 77 -12.15 -1.96 -3.99
N PHE A 78 -11.53 -2.95 -3.33
CA PHE A 78 -10.22 -2.79 -2.73
C PHE A 78 -9.10 -3.03 -3.73
N ILE A 79 -8.04 -2.20 -3.63
CA ILE A 79 -6.82 -2.34 -4.42
C ILE A 79 -6.18 -3.72 -4.15
N GLY A 80 -5.86 -4.44 -5.21
CA GLY A 80 -5.24 -5.76 -5.12
C GLY A 80 -6.17 -6.89 -4.68
N SER A 81 -7.49 -6.68 -4.75
CA SER A 81 -8.47 -7.72 -4.42
C SER A 81 -8.46 -8.86 -5.43
N SER A 82 -8.39 -10.10 -4.94
CA SER A 82 -8.46 -11.34 -5.73
C SER A 82 -9.79 -11.59 -6.42
N TYR A 83 -10.80 -10.78 -6.13
CA TYR A 83 -12.19 -10.98 -6.55
C TYR A 83 -12.56 -10.27 -7.86
N SER A 84 -11.59 -9.64 -8.52
CA SER A 84 -11.84 -8.81 -9.72
C SER A 84 -12.00 -9.57 -11.05
N GLY A 85 -12.16 -10.88 -11.05
CA GLY A 85 -12.47 -11.67 -12.26
C GLY A 85 -11.25 -12.04 -13.11
N ASN A 86 -11.32 -11.85 -14.43
CA ASN A 86 -10.23 -12.21 -15.36
C ASN A 86 -9.06 -11.21 -15.26
N VAL A 87 -8.11 -11.51 -14.39
CA VAL A 87 -6.92 -10.69 -14.18
C VAL A 87 -5.85 -11.02 -15.21
N SER A 88 -5.35 -9.99 -15.90
CA SER A 88 -4.17 -10.12 -16.75
C SER A 88 -2.93 -10.39 -15.90
N LEU A 89 -2.14 -11.39 -16.29
CA LEU A 89 -0.83 -11.66 -15.69
C LEU A 89 0.26 -10.71 -16.20
N THR A 90 -0.10 -9.80 -17.10
CA THR A 90 0.85 -8.84 -17.67
C THR A 90 0.90 -7.59 -16.80
N VAL A 91 2.10 -7.19 -16.38
CA VAL A 91 2.40 -5.93 -15.73
C VAL A 91 3.37 -5.17 -16.61
N SER A 92 2.88 -4.12 -17.29
CA SER A 92 3.61 -3.50 -18.42
C SER A 92 4.77 -2.60 -18.00
N ASP A 93 4.59 -1.81 -16.94
CA ASP A 93 5.52 -0.71 -16.62
C ASP A 93 6.65 -1.10 -15.65
N SER A 94 6.83 -2.40 -15.35
CA SER A 94 7.93 -2.86 -14.52
C SER A 94 8.38 -4.27 -14.93
N LYS A 95 9.61 -4.38 -15.42
CA LYS A 95 10.24 -5.68 -15.69
C LYS A 95 10.37 -6.52 -14.42
N GLN A 96 10.58 -5.87 -13.28
CA GLN A 96 10.68 -6.55 -11.99
C GLN A 96 9.34 -7.10 -11.53
N ALA A 97 8.25 -6.34 -11.67
CA ALA A 97 6.90 -6.81 -11.37
C ALA A 97 6.55 -8.04 -12.24
N GLN A 98 6.78 -7.94 -13.56
CA GLN A 98 6.53 -9.07 -14.47
C GLN A 98 7.36 -10.31 -14.11
N LYS A 99 8.63 -10.15 -13.73
CA LYS A 99 9.46 -11.27 -13.26
C LYS A 99 8.87 -11.90 -12.00
N ILE A 100 8.44 -11.12 -11.01
CA ILE A 100 7.80 -11.61 -9.79
C ILE A 100 6.55 -12.43 -10.12
N VAL A 101 5.67 -11.91 -10.98
CA VAL A 101 4.44 -12.60 -11.41
C VAL A 101 4.78 -13.92 -12.10
N ASN A 102 5.76 -13.93 -13.00
CA ASN A 102 6.21 -15.16 -13.70
C ASN A 102 6.81 -16.19 -12.74
N ASP A 103 7.57 -15.77 -11.72
CA ASP A 103 8.13 -16.69 -10.73
C ASP A 103 7.04 -17.26 -9.80
N LEU A 104 6.02 -16.47 -9.47
CA LEU A 104 4.85 -16.92 -8.72
C LEU A 104 3.98 -17.88 -9.52
N SER A 105 3.77 -17.65 -10.82
CA SER A 105 2.90 -18.47 -11.66
C SER A 105 3.39 -19.92 -11.75
N LYS A 106 4.71 -20.13 -11.67
CA LYS A 106 5.33 -21.48 -11.59
C LYS A 106 5.01 -22.22 -10.28
N LYS A 107 4.61 -21.49 -9.23
CA LYS A 107 4.34 -22.03 -7.88
C LYS A 107 2.84 -22.05 -7.54
N SER A 108 2.11 -21.04 -7.96
CA SER A 108 0.68 -20.89 -7.72
C SER A 108 0.10 -19.84 -8.65
N MET A 109 -0.71 -20.28 -9.60
CA MET A 109 -1.38 -19.39 -10.56
C MET A 109 -2.34 -18.40 -9.87
N HIS A 110 -3.05 -18.84 -8.83
CA HIS A 110 -3.94 -18.01 -8.04
C HIS A 110 -3.18 -16.82 -7.42
N ILE A 111 -2.10 -17.11 -6.69
CA ILE A 111 -1.29 -16.05 -6.04
C ILE A 111 -0.64 -15.13 -7.08
N ALA A 112 -0.23 -15.68 -8.24
CA ALA A 112 0.31 -14.86 -9.31
C ALA A 112 -0.72 -13.85 -9.86
N ARG A 113 -1.99 -14.26 -9.98
CA ARG A 113 -3.09 -13.36 -10.37
C ARG A 113 -3.33 -12.26 -9.34
N ASP A 114 -3.37 -12.61 -8.04
CA ASP A 114 -3.56 -11.64 -6.96
C ASP A 114 -2.45 -10.58 -6.95
N VAL A 115 -1.20 -11.03 -7.09
CA VAL A 115 -0.05 -10.13 -7.12
C VAL A 115 -0.01 -9.29 -8.40
N ALA A 116 -0.40 -9.86 -9.55
CA ALA A 116 -0.50 -9.11 -10.81
C ALA A 116 -1.58 -8.03 -10.72
N GLN A 117 -2.76 -8.36 -10.16
CA GLN A 117 -3.83 -7.37 -9.93
C GLN A 117 -3.34 -6.24 -9.03
N TYR A 118 -2.72 -6.58 -7.90
CA TYR A 118 -2.15 -5.57 -7.00
C TYR A 118 -1.17 -4.64 -7.73
N PHE A 119 -0.27 -5.18 -8.55
CA PHE A 119 0.69 -4.35 -9.28
C PHE A 119 0.03 -3.48 -10.35
N ASN A 120 -0.96 -3.99 -11.05
CA ASN A 120 -1.71 -3.21 -12.03
C ASN A 120 -2.48 -2.06 -11.37
N ASP A 121 -3.17 -2.33 -10.26
CA ASP A 121 -3.85 -1.28 -9.48
C ASP A 121 -2.86 -0.22 -8.96
N MET A 122 -1.73 -0.66 -8.42
CA MET A 122 -0.69 0.26 -7.90
C MET A 122 -0.01 1.07 -9.01
N GLN A 123 0.04 0.55 -10.22
CA GLN A 123 0.50 1.30 -11.39
C GLN A 123 -0.45 2.45 -11.72
N GLU A 124 -1.77 2.21 -11.66
CA GLU A 124 -2.78 3.26 -11.85
C GLU A 124 -2.70 4.31 -10.73
N VAL A 125 -2.55 3.89 -9.48
CA VAL A 125 -2.31 4.80 -8.34
C VAL A 125 -1.07 5.68 -8.56
N ALA A 126 0.03 5.11 -9.07
CA ALA A 126 1.25 5.88 -9.34
C ALA A 126 1.04 6.95 -10.43
N ARG A 127 0.26 6.63 -11.46
CA ARG A 127 -0.13 7.58 -12.51
C ARG A 127 -1.01 8.69 -11.95
N GLU A 128 -2.00 8.34 -11.13
CA GLU A 128 -2.89 9.29 -10.49
C GLU A 128 -2.14 10.23 -9.54
N MET A 129 -1.27 9.69 -8.68
CA MET A 129 -0.40 10.50 -7.82
C MET A 129 0.43 11.50 -8.64
N THR A 130 0.98 11.06 -9.77
CA THR A 130 1.75 11.93 -10.66
C THR A 130 0.87 12.99 -11.31
N ARG A 131 -0.37 12.65 -11.70
CA ARG A 131 -1.32 13.58 -12.30
C ARG A 131 -1.65 14.73 -11.34
N VAL A 132 -2.01 14.40 -10.09
CA VAL A 132 -2.47 15.39 -9.11
C VAL A 132 -1.34 16.25 -8.52
N LEU A 133 -0.09 15.75 -8.49
CA LEU A 133 1.06 16.52 -8.00
C LEU A 133 1.32 17.75 -8.86
N ALA A 134 1.52 18.89 -8.20
CA ALA A 134 1.99 20.13 -8.83
C ALA A 134 3.44 20.00 -9.29
N PRO A 135 3.90 20.82 -10.24
CA PRO A 135 5.33 20.96 -10.54
C PRO A 135 6.12 21.26 -9.26
N ASN A 136 7.23 20.55 -9.05
CA ASN A 136 8.01 20.58 -7.81
C ASN A 136 7.34 19.97 -6.58
N GLY A 137 6.14 19.42 -6.68
CA GLY A 137 5.46 18.68 -5.62
C GLY A 137 6.20 17.41 -5.23
N HIS A 138 6.02 16.96 -3.99
CA HIS A 138 6.71 15.79 -3.43
C HIS A 138 5.74 14.68 -3.07
N ALA A 139 6.15 13.44 -3.28
CA ALA A 139 5.46 12.25 -2.79
C ALA A 139 6.35 11.50 -1.79
N CYS A 140 5.82 11.22 -0.61
CA CYS A 140 6.46 10.42 0.44
C CYS A 140 5.65 9.16 0.69
N ILE A 141 6.19 8.00 0.34
CA ILE A 141 5.50 6.72 0.36
C ILE A 141 6.20 5.77 1.33
N VAL A 142 5.44 5.20 2.26
CA VAL A 142 5.94 4.15 3.17
C VAL A 142 5.41 2.80 2.71
N ILE A 143 6.31 1.91 2.29
CA ILE A 143 5.93 0.61 1.74
C ILE A 143 6.92 -0.48 2.15
N GLY A 144 6.41 -1.70 2.40
CA GLY A 144 7.22 -2.86 2.78
C GLY A 144 7.34 -3.88 1.65
N ASN A 145 8.45 -4.62 1.68
CA ASN A 145 8.64 -5.81 0.86
C ASN A 145 8.18 -7.06 1.63
N THR A 146 7.73 -8.09 0.92
CA THR A 146 7.31 -9.37 1.51
C THR A 146 7.88 -10.56 0.77
N LYS A 147 7.59 -11.76 1.28
CA LYS A 147 7.95 -13.03 0.63
C LYS A 147 6.75 -13.96 0.64
N ILE A 148 6.34 -14.44 -0.54
CA ILE A 148 5.18 -15.32 -0.76
C ILE A 148 5.66 -16.56 -1.52
N LYS A 149 5.35 -17.77 -1.04
CA LYS A 149 5.79 -19.03 -1.68
C LYS A 149 7.28 -19.02 -2.08
N ASP A 150 8.13 -18.48 -1.20
CA ASP A 150 9.57 -18.31 -1.42
C ASP A 150 9.99 -17.40 -2.59
N VAL A 151 9.06 -16.64 -3.14
CA VAL A 151 9.34 -15.54 -4.08
C VAL A 151 9.40 -14.23 -3.30
N GLN A 152 10.46 -13.46 -3.49
CA GLN A 152 10.59 -12.10 -2.92
C GLN A 152 9.69 -11.14 -3.69
N ILE A 153 8.73 -10.55 -3.01
CA ILE A 153 7.85 -9.52 -3.57
C ILE A 153 8.44 -8.17 -3.19
N LYS A 154 9.14 -7.58 -4.11
CA LYS A 154 9.87 -6.32 -3.94
C LYS A 154 8.94 -5.14 -4.25
N SER A 155 7.88 -5.00 -3.47
CA SER A 155 6.84 -3.98 -3.71
C SER A 155 7.39 -2.55 -3.70
N ALA A 156 8.38 -2.26 -2.85
CA ALA A 156 9.00 -0.94 -2.79
C ALA A 156 9.73 -0.59 -4.09
N GLU A 157 10.52 -1.53 -4.61
CA GLU A 157 11.26 -1.34 -5.85
C GLU A 157 10.34 -1.25 -7.07
N VAL A 158 9.30 -2.09 -7.11
CA VAL A 158 8.28 -2.06 -8.17
C VAL A 158 7.53 -0.74 -8.16
N PHE A 159 7.06 -0.30 -7.00
CA PHE A 159 6.31 0.95 -6.91
C PHE A 159 7.19 2.18 -7.23
N PHE A 160 8.45 2.13 -6.85
CA PHE A 160 9.43 3.13 -7.27
C PHE A 160 9.57 3.18 -8.81
N GLU A 161 9.61 2.02 -9.50
CA GLU A 161 9.64 1.98 -10.97
C GLU A 161 8.38 2.59 -11.57
N PHE A 162 7.20 2.28 -11.04
CA PHE A 162 5.95 2.87 -11.50
C PHE A 162 5.92 4.40 -11.38
N LEU A 163 6.32 4.93 -10.21
CA LEU A 163 6.38 6.38 -9.99
C LEU A 163 7.38 7.06 -10.93
N ARG A 164 8.55 6.45 -11.14
CA ARG A 164 9.56 6.96 -12.06
C ARG A 164 9.05 6.95 -13.51
N ASN A 165 8.42 5.86 -13.94
CA ASN A 165 7.89 5.74 -15.31
C ASN A 165 6.67 6.65 -15.54
N ALA A 166 5.95 7.01 -14.48
CA ALA A 166 4.91 8.03 -14.50
C ALA A 166 5.44 9.48 -14.56
N GLY A 167 6.77 9.69 -14.39
CA GLY A 167 7.41 11.00 -14.54
C GLY A 167 7.95 11.62 -13.26
N LEU A 168 7.95 10.91 -12.12
CA LEU A 168 8.56 11.42 -10.90
C LEU A 168 10.05 11.10 -10.83
N HIS A 169 10.80 12.00 -10.20
CA HIS A 169 12.24 11.87 -10.00
C HIS A 169 12.57 11.48 -8.56
N LYS A 170 13.57 10.61 -8.37
CA LYS A 170 14.01 10.19 -7.03
C LYS A 170 14.67 11.34 -6.28
N VAL A 171 14.19 11.61 -5.07
CA VAL A 171 14.89 12.46 -4.09
C VAL A 171 15.69 11.58 -3.13
N LYS A 172 15.00 10.65 -2.42
CA LYS A 172 15.64 9.79 -1.42
C LYS A 172 14.86 8.49 -1.23
N VAL A 173 15.58 7.41 -0.91
CA VAL A 173 14.98 6.16 -0.42
C VAL A 173 15.66 5.82 0.90
N ILE A 174 14.86 5.67 1.96
CA ILE A 174 15.33 5.34 3.30
C ILE A 174 14.80 3.95 3.63
N LYS A 175 15.70 3.02 3.95
CA LYS A 175 15.34 1.73 4.51
C LYS A 175 15.37 1.84 6.02
N ARG A 176 14.27 1.49 6.68
CA ARG A 176 14.22 1.44 8.15
C ARG A 176 13.79 0.06 8.66
N SER A 177 14.37 -0.36 9.76
CA SER A 177 13.90 -1.52 10.51
C SER A 177 12.68 -1.13 11.32
N ILE A 178 11.73 -2.07 11.45
CA ILE A 178 10.57 -1.88 12.34
C ILE A 178 10.90 -2.57 13.66
N PRO A 179 11.36 -1.84 14.70
CA PRO A 179 11.85 -2.46 15.95
C PRO A 179 10.71 -3.05 16.79
N HIS A 180 9.58 -2.36 16.87
CA HIS A 180 8.42 -2.77 17.65
C HIS A 180 7.18 -2.77 16.79
N LYS A 181 6.66 -3.97 16.49
CA LYS A 181 5.35 -4.16 15.88
C LYS A 181 4.34 -4.55 16.95
N LEU A 182 3.23 -3.86 17.00
CA LEU A 182 2.06 -4.27 17.79
C LEU A 182 1.44 -5.58 17.26
N MET A 183 1.66 -5.88 15.99
CA MET A 183 1.17 -7.10 15.33
C MET A 183 2.21 -8.24 15.41
N PRO A 184 1.76 -9.50 15.44
CA PRO A 184 2.66 -10.65 15.42
C PRO A 184 3.62 -10.59 14.22
N THR A 185 4.92 -10.72 14.51
CA THR A 185 5.99 -10.59 13.50
C THR A 185 6.49 -11.92 12.98
N LEU A 186 6.07 -13.03 13.58
CA LEU A 186 6.55 -14.36 13.27
C LEU A 186 5.47 -15.18 12.59
N ARG A 187 5.83 -15.81 11.49
CA ARG A 187 4.99 -16.80 10.80
C ARG A 187 5.74 -18.12 10.67
N ASP A 188 5.00 -19.21 10.73
CA ASP A 188 5.49 -20.53 10.37
C ASP A 188 5.76 -20.61 8.85
N LYS A 189 6.94 -21.11 8.47
CA LYS A 189 7.36 -21.20 7.06
C LYS A 189 6.49 -22.12 6.22
N ASN A 190 5.96 -23.19 6.85
CA ASN A 190 5.23 -24.24 6.16
C ASN A 190 3.75 -23.89 6.01
N THR A 191 3.13 -23.42 7.09
CA THR A 191 1.69 -23.12 7.12
C THR A 191 1.35 -21.66 6.78
N GLY A 192 2.32 -20.75 6.86
CA GLY A 192 2.11 -19.32 6.68
C GLY A 192 1.36 -18.62 7.83
N ARG A 193 0.91 -19.37 8.86
CA ARG A 193 0.16 -18.85 10.00
C ARG A 193 1.07 -18.13 10.99
N PHE A 194 0.50 -17.24 11.78
CA PHE A 194 1.23 -16.63 12.91
C PHE A 194 1.67 -17.69 13.89
N THR A 195 2.89 -17.54 14.42
CA THR A 195 3.49 -18.49 15.35
C THR A 195 4.33 -17.76 16.41
N LYS A 196 4.79 -18.51 17.42
CA LYS A 196 5.69 -18.02 18.47
C LYS A 196 7.15 -18.24 18.10
N GLN A 197 8.05 -17.63 18.87
CA GLN A 197 9.49 -17.68 18.61
C GLN A 197 10.10 -19.07 18.89
N ASP A 198 9.46 -19.88 19.69
CA ASP A 198 9.85 -21.26 20.02
C ASP A 198 9.61 -22.27 18.87
N ASN A 199 8.83 -21.90 17.87
CA ASN A 199 8.64 -22.74 16.70
C ASN A 199 9.91 -22.76 15.83
N PRO A 200 10.55 -23.94 15.59
CA PRO A 200 11.77 -24.04 14.78
C PRO A 200 11.58 -23.59 13.33
N ASN A 201 10.32 -23.58 12.84
CA ASN A 201 9.96 -23.09 11.52
C ASN A 201 9.59 -21.61 11.52
N CYS A 202 9.78 -20.87 12.62
CA CYS A 202 9.41 -19.47 12.66
C CYS A 202 10.27 -18.63 11.71
N LYS A 203 9.61 -17.64 11.10
CA LYS A 203 10.22 -16.67 10.20
C LYS A 203 9.68 -15.28 10.49
N LYS A 204 10.58 -14.32 10.65
CA LYS A 204 10.19 -12.92 10.79
C LYS A 204 9.67 -12.38 9.46
N VAL A 205 8.48 -11.77 9.49
CA VAL A 205 7.86 -11.14 8.33
C VAL A 205 7.90 -9.62 8.45
N TYR A 206 8.10 -8.94 7.31
CA TYR A 206 8.18 -7.49 7.22
C TYR A 206 9.22 -6.87 8.18
N PRO A 207 10.49 -7.31 8.17
CA PRO A 207 11.50 -6.77 9.08
C PRO A 207 11.87 -5.33 8.77
N ASN A 208 11.66 -4.90 7.54
CA ASN A 208 12.01 -3.59 7.04
C ASN A 208 10.86 -2.99 6.24
N GLU A 209 10.82 -1.67 6.21
CA GLU A 209 10.03 -0.89 5.28
C GLU A 209 10.91 0.18 4.62
N TYR A 210 10.39 0.78 3.57
CA TYR A 210 11.07 1.79 2.78
C TYR A 210 10.24 3.08 2.79
N VAL A 211 10.90 4.19 3.04
CA VAL A 211 10.34 5.52 2.82
C VAL A 211 10.90 6.02 1.49
N ILE A 212 10.04 6.09 0.48
CA ILE A 212 10.39 6.53 -0.87
C ILE A 212 9.96 7.98 -1.01
N ILE A 213 10.90 8.87 -1.28
CA ILE A 213 10.63 10.28 -1.50
C ILE A 213 10.93 10.59 -2.97
N MET A 214 9.89 11.06 -3.66
CA MET A 214 9.92 11.41 -5.08
C MET A 214 9.50 12.87 -5.26
N LYS A 215 9.87 13.46 -6.39
CA LYS A 215 9.53 14.84 -6.80
C LYS A 215 9.06 14.84 -8.25
N LYS A 216 8.06 15.66 -8.56
CA LYS A 216 7.60 15.95 -9.92
C LYS A 216 8.37 17.09 -10.55
#